data_169c39773b355a04e827195dce8373bc
#
_entry.id   169c39773b355a04e827195dce8373bc
#
_cell.length_a   1.000
_cell.length_b   1.000
_cell.length_c   1.000
_cell.angle_alpha   90.00
_cell.angle_beta   90.00
_cell.angle_gamma   90.00
#
_symmetry.space_group_name_H-M   'P 1'
#
loop_
_entity.id
_entity.type
_entity.pdbx_description
1 polymer ?
#
loop_
_entity_poly.entity_id
_entity_poly.type
_entity_poly.pdbx_seq_one_letter_code
_entity_poly.pdbx_strand_id
1 'polypeptide(L)'
;MTYQDDYSIKGERSMSQGFVAQYAAEAALQIEGVISLDSGVLVNLKRALGVSHEGHGVKVEFSSDNAEFVTITIYPICEFGFVLPEIAWNIQEKVKEDVELYTGLIVNFVHV
;
A
#
# COMPACT_ATOMS: atom_id res chain seq x y z
N MET A 1 -0.02 10.73 -29.17
CA MET A 1 -0.85 9.67 -29.68
C MET A 1 -1.94 9.35 -28.73
N THR A 2 -3.13 9.61 -29.16
CA THR A 2 -4.26 9.59 -28.26
C THR A 2 -4.54 8.21 -27.67
N TYR A 3 -4.56 7.20 -28.53
CA TYR A 3 -4.84 5.87 -28.00
C TYR A 3 -3.76 5.37 -27.09
N GLN A 4 -2.52 5.79 -27.35
CA GLN A 4 -1.43 5.42 -26.48
C GLN A 4 -1.54 6.10 -25.14
N ASP A 5 -2.02 7.33 -25.14
CA ASP A 5 -2.20 8.05 -23.89
C ASP A 5 -3.22 7.35 -23.01
N ASP A 6 -4.37 6.95 -23.59
CA ASP A 6 -5.38 6.25 -22.84
C ASP A 6 -4.85 4.91 -22.32
N TYR A 7 -4.16 4.21 -23.20
CA TYR A 7 -3.62 2.93 -22.86
C TYR A 7 -2.55 3.04 -21.78
N SER A 8 -1.71 4.05 -21.93
CA SER A 8 -0.67 4.30 -20.95
C SER A 8 -1.24 4.63 -19.58
N ILE A 9 -2.30 5.42 -19.55
CA ILE A 9 -2.92 5.78 -18.28
C ILE A 9 -3.42 4.56 -17.55
N LYS A 10 -4.06 3.64 -18.26
CA LYS A 10 -4.51 2.41 -17.65
C LYS A 10 -3.36 1.56 -17.17
N GLY A 11 -2.35 1.40 -18.00
CA GLY A 11 -1.18 0.63 -17.64
C GLY A 11 -0.42 1.25 -16.48
N GLU A 12 -0.27 2.55 -16.52
CA GLU A 12 0.41 3.27 -15.46
C GLU A 12 -0.32 3.12 -14.15
N ARG A 13 -1.64 3.16 -14.17
CA ARG A 13 -2.42 3.01 -12.95
C ARG A 13 -2.23 1.65 -12.32
N SER A 14 -2.25 0.59 -13.14
CA SER A 14 -2.01 -0.75 -12.65
C SER A 14 -0.61 -0.89 -12.09
N MET A 15 0.37 -0.36 -12.81
CA MET A 15 1.76 -0.37 -12.36
C MET A 15 1.91 0.47 -11.10
N SER A 16 1.23 1.60 -11.05
CA SER A 16 1.32 2.49 -9.90
C SER A 16 0.83 1.82 -8.64
N GLN A 17 -0.23 1.01 -8.74
CA GLN A 17 -0.69 0.27 -7.57
C GLN A 17 0.39 -0.68 -7.06
N GLY A 18 1.05 -1.38 -7.98
CA GLY A 18 2.13 -2.27 -7.60
C GLY A 18 3.31 -1.53 -6.98
N PHE A 19 3.68 -0.40 -7.56
CA PHE A 19 4.75 0.41 -7.00
C PHE A 19 4.38 0.97 -5.64
N VAL A 20 3.15 1.48 -5.50
CA VAL A 20 2.69 2.02 -4.23
C VAL A 20 2.74 0.94 -3.16
N ALA A 21 2.24 -0.25 -3.49
CA ALA A 21 2.27 -1.36 -2.56
C ALA A 21 3.69 -1.73 -2.16
N GLN A 22 4.60 -1.71 -3.12
CA GLN A 22 5.99 -2.04 -2.85
C GLN A 22 6.64 -1.02 -1.91
N TYR A 23 6.47 0.26 -2.19
CA TYR A 23 7.04 1.30 -1.32
C TYR A 23 6.42 1.25 0.06
N ALA A 24 5.11 1.02 0.13
CA ALA A 24 4.43 0.91 1.41
C ALA A 24 4.94 -0.28 2.21
N ALA A 25 5.11 -1.42 1.55
CA ALA A 25 5.63 -2.61 2.21
C ALA A 25 7.04 -2.39 2.73
N GLU A 26 7.89 -1.80 1.90
CA GLU A 26 9.27 -1.53 2.31
C GLU A 26 9.32 -0.56 3.49
N ALA A 27 8.49 0.45 3.47
CA ALA A 27 8.44 1.41 4.56
C ALA A 27 7.98 0.74 5.85
N ALA A 28 6.93 -0.07 5.78
CA ALA A 28 6.40 -0.74 6.95
C ALA A 28 7.42 -1.71 7.55
N LEU A 29 8.17 -2.40 6.70
CA LEU A 29 9.16 -3.37 7.17
C LEU A 29 10.37 -2.71 7.85
N GLN A 30 10.55 -1.42 7.67
CA GLN A 30 11.63 -0.71 8.35
C GLN A 30 11.27 -0.30 9.78
N ILE A 31 10.02 -0.44 10.15
CA ILE A 31 9.57 -0.04 11.48
C ILE A 31 9.98 -1.08 12.50
N GLU A 32 10.59 -0.63 13.58
CA GLU A 32 11.00 -1.52 14.66
C GLU A 32 9.76 -2.19 15.26
N GLY A 33 9.83 -3.49 15.41
CA GLY A 33 8.73 -4.29 15.93
C GLY A 33 7.94 -4.99 14.85
N VAL A 34 8.13 -4.64 13.58
CA VAL A 34 7.47 -5.32 12.47
C VAL A 34 8.39 -6.43 11.98
N ILE A 35 7.90 -7.67 12.04
CA ILE A 35 8.65 -8.82 11.57
C ILE A 35 8.43 -9.03 10.08
N SER A 36 7.18 -8.96 9.66
CA SER A 36 6.81 -9.20 8.27
C SER A 36 5.41 -8.65 8.04
N LEU A 37 4.91 -8.81 6.83
CA LEU A 37 3.55 -8.42 6.50
C LEU A 37 2.75 -9.68 6.18
N ASP A 38 1.48 -9.68 6.58
CA ASP A 38 0.62 -10.85 6.43
C ASP A 38 -0.01 -10.88 5.04
N SER A 39 0.63 -11.59 4.14
CA SER A 39 0.13 -11.71 2.78
C SER A 39 -1.03 -12.71 2.66
N GLY A 40 -1.24 -13.54 3.68
CA GLY A 40 -2.32 -14.52 3.64
C GLY A 40 -3.70 -13.90 3.56
N VAL A 41 -3.91 -12.83 4.30
CA VAL A 41 -5.19 -12.12 4.29
C VAL A 41 -5.50 -11.61 2.90
N LEU A 42 -4.52 -11.00 2.25
CA LEU A 42 -4.72 -10.44 0.92
C LEU A 42 -4.90 -11.52 -0.14
N VAL A 43 -4.20 -12.62 0.00
CA VAL A 43 -4.36 -13.73 -0.94
C VAL A 43 -5.79 -14.23 -0.91
N ASN A 44 -6.35 -14.39 0.28
CA ASN A 44 -7.73 -14.85 0.41
C ASN A 44 -8.72 -13.83 -0.14
N LEU A 45 -8.47 -12.56 0.11
CA LEU A 45 -9.33 -11.50 -0.41
C LEU A 45 -9.28 -11.46 -1.93
N LYS A 46 -8.10 -11.61 -2.49
CA LYS A 46 -7.96 -11.63 -3.95
C LYS A 46 -8.78 -12.72 -4.58
N ARG A 47 -8.73 -13.93 -4.00
CA ARG A 47 -9.52 -15.03 -4.51
C ARG A 47 -11.00 -14.75 -4.41
N ALA A 48 -11.43 -14.21 -3.29
CA ALA A 48 -12.85 -13.97 -3.05
C ALA A 48 -13.40 -12.89 -3.96
N LEU A 49 -12.63 -11.85 -4.22
CA LEU A 49 -13.09 -10.69 -4.95
C LEU A 49 -12.63 -10.64 -6.40
N GLY A 50 -11.77 -11.54 -6.80
CA GLY A 50 -11.22 -11.52 -8.13
C GLY A 50 -10.22 -10.40 -8.36
N VAL A 51 -9.76 -9.78 -7.31
CA VAL A 51 -8.77 -8.72 -7.40
C VAL A 51 -7.41 -9.32 -7.65
N SER A 52 -6.65 -8.72 -8.53
CA SER A 52 -5.37 -9.28 -8.90
C SER A 52 -4.20 -8.42 -8.56
N HIS A 53 -4.11 -7.75 -7.42
CA HIS A 53 -2.88 -7.15 -7.13
C HIS A 53 -2.45 -7.38 -5.81
N GLU A 54 -1.47 -7.20 -5.60
CA GLU A 54 -0.41 -7.59 -5.12
C GLU A 54 0.14 -6.98 -3.99
N GLY A 55 0.73 -6.96 -3.33
CA GLY A 55 1.18 -6.24 -2.29
C GLY A 55 1.58 -7.00 -1.08
N HIS A 56 1.68 -8.23 -1.01
CA HIS A 56 2.31 -8.93 0.11
C HIS A 56 2.00 -8.33 1.49
N GLY A 57 0.71 -8.24 1.82
CA GLY A 57 0.28 -7.67 3.10
C GLY A 57 -0.05 -6.19 3.02
N VAL A 58 -0.15 -5.65 1.80
CA VAL A 58 -0.51 -4.25 1.57
C VAL A 58 -1.65 -4.18 0.59
N LYS A 59 -2.66 -3.39 0.93
CA LYS A 59 -3.77 -3.14 0.03
C LYS A 59 -3.73 -1.66 -0.36
N VAL A 60 -3.83 -1.39 -1.66
CA VAL A 60 -3.80 -0.03 -2.19
C VAL A 60 -5.07 0.25 -2.94
N GLU A 61 -5.74 1.34 -2.60
CA GLU A 61 -6.96 1.75 -3.28
C GLU A 61 -6.84 3.20 -3.71
N PHE A 62 -6.99 3.44 -5.01
CA PHE A 62 -7.05 4.81 -5.51
C PHE A 62 -8.46 5.36 -5.30
N SER A 63 -8.54 6.66 -5.06
CA SER A 63 -9.82 7.32 -4.91
C SER A 63 -10.55 7.29 -6.25
N SER A 64 -11.86 7.02 -6.21
CA SER A 64 -12.67 7.05 -7.43
C SER A 64 -12.83 8.46 -7.96
N ASP A 65 -12.72 9.45 -7.09
CA ASP A 65 -12.89 10.85 -7.51
C ASP A 65 -11.61 11.44 -8.08
N ASN A 66 -10.47 11.03 -7.54
CA ASN A 66 -9.20 11.61 -7.96
C ASN A 66 -8.10 10.57 -7.80
N ALA A 67 -7.51 10.18 -8.93
CA ALA A 67 -6.47 9.14 -8.93
C ALA A 67 -5.17 9.57 -8.26
N GLU A 68 -5.06 10.84 -7.89
CA GLU A 68 -3.88 11.30 -7.14
C GLU A 68 -3.97 10.98 -5.66
N PHE A 69 -5.15 10.61 -5.18
CA PHE A 69 -5.37 10.27 -3.77
C PHE A 69 -5.43 8.76 -3.62
N VAL A 70 -4.79 8.27 -2.58
CA VAL A 70 -4.70 6.83 -2.35
C VAL A 70 -4.91 6.51 -0.88
N THR A 71 -5.54 5.37 -0.63
CA THR A 71 -5.69 4.81 0.71
C THR A 71 -4.92 3.51 0.77
N ILE A 72 -4.12 3.35 1.80
CA ILE A 72 -3.24 2.19 1.95
C ILE A 72 -3.60 1.47 3.24
N THR A 73 -3.71 0.15 3.15
CA THR A 73 -3.96 -0.69 4.33
C THR A 73 -2.80 -1.65 4.48
N ILE A 74 -2.25 -1.72 5.69
CA ILE A 74 -1.11 -2.56 6.01
C ILE A 74 -1.54 -3.63 7.02
N TYR A 75 -1.12 -4.85 6.77
CA TYR A 75 -1.40 -5.98 7.67
C TYR A 75 -0.08 -6.50 8.24
N PRO A 76 0.45 -5.86 9.29
CA PRO A 76 1.75 -6.24 9.82
C PRO A 76 1.69 -7.43 10.77
N ILE A 77 2.76 -8.19 10.80
CA ILE A 77 2.99 -9.18 11.84
C ILE A 77 4.05 -8.59 12.73
N CYS A 78 3.69 -8.38 14.01
CA CYS A 78 4.53 -7.65 14.93
C CYS A 78 5.20 -8.58 15.95
N GLU A 79 6.36 -8.15 16.41
CA GLU A 79 7.11 -8.88 17.40
C GLU A 79 6.45 -8.72 18.78
N PHE A 80 6.41 -9.81 19.52
CA PHE A 80 5.84 -9.82 20.86
C PHE A 80 6.62 -8.89 21.77
N GLY A 81 5.91 -8.13 22.57
CA GLY A 81 6.55 -7.24 23.54
C GLY A 81 6.59 -5.78 23.13
N PHE A 82 6.30 -5.49 21.87
CA PHE A 82 6.24 -4.11 21.41
C PHE A 82 4.85 -3.52 21.64
N VAL A 83 4.80 -2.20 21.74
CA VAL A 83 3.53 -1.48 21.94
C VAL A 83 2.87 -1.28 20.61
N LEU A 84 1.78 -2.01 20.37
CA LEU A 84 1.12 -2.02 19.06
C LEU A 84 0.67 -0.65 18.57
N PRO A 85 0.05 0.22 19.41
CA PRO A 85 -0.32 1.55 18.93
C PRO A 85 0.86 2.39 18.45
N GLU A 86 2.02 2.23 19.08
CA GLU A 86 3.21 2.95 18.64
C GLU A 86 3.69 2.41 17.30
N ILE A 87 3.68 1.10 17.12
CA ILE A 87 4.06 0.48 15.85
C ILE A 87 3.12 0.98 14.76
N ALA A 88 1.83 0.97 15.02
CA ALA A 88 0.83 1.41 14.04
C ALA A 88 1.08 2.86 13.64
N TRP A 89 1.31 3.71 14.62
CA TRP A 89 1.59 5.13 14.36
C TRP A 89 2.84 5.30 13.50
N ASN A 90 3.91 4.58 13.85
CA ASN A 90 5.16 4.68 13.11
C ASN A 90 5.01 4.18 11.69
N ILE A 91 4.23 3.11 11.48
CA ILE A 91 3.94 2.62 10.14
C ILE A 91 3.19 3.68 9.35
N GLN A 92 2.15 4.26 9.93
CA GLN A 92 1.35 5.26 9.25
C GLN A 92 2.20 6.44 8.80
N GLU A 93 3.06 6.94 9.68
CA GLU A 93 3.92 8.08 9.37
C GLU A 93 4.91 7.73 8.28
N LYS A 94 5.59 6.61 8.42
CA LYS A 94 6.62 6.22 7.46
C LYS A 94 6.04 5.90 6.08
N VAL A 95 4.95 5.17 6.06
CA VAL A 95 4.31 4.79 4.79
C VAL A 95 3.83 6.03 4.05
N LYS A 96 3.16 6.93 4.76
CA LYS A 96 2.68 8.14 4.13
C LYS A 96 3.85 8.95 3.58
N GLU A 97 4.89 9.13 4.37
CA GLU A 97 6.04 9.92 3.95
C GLU A 97 6.72 9.32 2.73
N ASP A 98 7.03 8.03 2.78
CA ASP A 98 7.77 7.40 1.70
C ASP A 98 6.95 7.28 0.43
N VAL A 99 5.68 6.91 0.54
CA VAL A 99 4.85 6.79 -0.65
C VAL A 99 4.68 8.14 -1.32
N GLU A 100 4.41 9.18 -0.54
CA GLU A 100 4.26 10.52 -1.12
C GLU A 100 5.55 11.00 -1.76
N LEU A 101 6.67 10.70 -1.12
CA LEU A 101 7.96 11.12 -1.62
C LEU A 101 8.31 10.45 -2.95
N TYR A 102 8.10 9.15 -3.04
CA TYR A 102 8.57 8.39 -4.19
C TYR A 102 7.56 8.30 -5.33
N THR A 103 6.29 8.49 -5.06
CA THR A 103 5.27 8.38 -6.10
C THR A 103 4.60 9.69 -6.46
N GLY A 104 4.69 10.69 -5.59
CA GLY A 104 4.01 11.95 -5.82
C GLY A 104 2.51 11.91 -5.54
N LEU A 105 2.01 10.76 -5.11
CA LEU A 105 0.60 10.64 -4.76
C LEU A 105 0.34 11.26 -3.40
N ILE A 106 -0.92 11.53 -3.12
CA ILE A 106 -1.35 12.02 -1.81
C ILE A 106 -1.99 10.86 -1.07
N VAL A 107 -1.43 10.52 0.08
CA VAL A 107 -1.94 9.42 0.88
C VAL A 107 -2.98 9.96 1.85
N ASN A 108 -4.25 9.63 1.60
CA ASN A 108 -5.34 10.09 2.46
C ASN A 108 -5.34 9.38 3.80
N PHE A 109 -5.22 8.07 3.76
CA PHE A 109 -5.27 7.25 4.98
C PHE A 109 -4.31 6.10 4.88
N VAL A 110 -3.72 5.75 6.00
CA VAL A 110 -2.97 4.50 6.15
C VAL A 110 -3.63 3.75 7.29
N HIS A 111 -4.28 2.65 6.97
CA HIS A 111 -4.92 1.79 7.96
C HIS A 111 -3.96 0.67 8.32
N VAL A 112 -3.85 0.39 9.60
CA VAL A 112 -2.93 -0.65 10.07
C VAL A 112 -3.69 -1.69 10.86
#